data_11f503b960b32adcfc258acffbcdbac5
#
_entry.id   11f503b960b32adcfc258acffbcdbac5
#
_cell.length_a   1.000
_cell.length_b   1.000
_cell.length_c   1.000
_cell.angle_alpha   90.00
_cell.angle_beta   90.00
_cell.angle_gamma   90.00
#
_symmetry.space_group_name_H-M   'P 1'
#
loop_
_entity.id
_entity.type
_entity.pdbx_description
1 polymer ?
#
loop_
_entity_poly.entity_id
_entity_poly.type
_entity_poly.pdbx_seq_one_letter_code
_entity_poly.pdbx_strand_id
1 'polypeptide(L)'
;MNWKRYAQICLMGAALLIGGCGMGNQEEPASSAAAIRQEQAFPVVVENYDSQGNGVATTYEKPPQKIIALWQNSVETLLELGAKDRIVAVSGVDDVRHLTEENQKIYPTLPLMTKYTLNQETALTLHPDFILGWLFDFTGRANSIGTWNFWHERHVPVYMTMMNNAEFLKKHVIEDELKYIEDVGKIIGNSTKATEICEDIQNRLKTYADYGARQNTHPKVLLIGSLAKDLHVYTPRTLPGDIVTRLGGHVLGKEVESVGNTEIMSLETAVAENPDIIFIQSKPEIDDETLASVYTHPALQEISAVKNKRVYAIPFYTIRCPAVRVRDAIEIFARGLYPKHFN
;
A
#
# COMPACT_ATOMS: atom_id res chain seq x y z
N MET A 1 18.99 -11.37 -17.14
CA MET A 1 18.81 -12.83 -17.19
C MET A 1 17.48 -13.12 -17.88
N ASN A 2 17.47 -13.94 -18.91
CA ASN A 2 16.48 -14.03 -19.97
C ASN A 2 15.06 -14.41 -19.56
N TRP A 3 14.12 -13.56 -19.91
CA TRP A 3 12.69 -13.79 -19.84
C TRP A 3 12.13 -14.14 -21.22
N LYS A 4 12.37 -15.36 -21.66
CA LYS A 4 11.71 -15.97 -22.82
C LYS A 4 11.61 -17.46 -22.57
N ARG A 5 10.44 -17.92 -22.13
CA ARG A 5 9.91 -19.29 -22.29
C ARG A 5 8.62 -19.39 -21.50
N TYR A 6 7.49 -19.25 -22.17
CA TYR A 6 6.21 -19.96 -21.94
C TYR A 6 5.20 -19.40 -22.94
N ALA A 7 5.33 -19.86 -24.17
CA ALA A 7 4.25 -19.85 -25.14
C ALA A 7 4.36 -21.16 -25.91
N GLN A 8 3.32 -21.91 -25.85
CA GLN A 8 2.91 -23.05 -26.71
C GLN A 8 2.51 -24.26 -25.87
N ILE A 9 1.24 -24.51 -25.90
CA ILE A 9 0.56 -25.78 -26.21
C ILE A 9 -0.91 -25.59 -25.90
N CYS A 10 -1.74 -25.48 -26.93
CA CYS A 10 -3.10 -25.96 -27.03
C CYS A 10 -3.64 -25.69 -28.43
N LEU A 11 -3.57 -26.68 -29.26
CA LEU A 11 -4.37 -26.82 -30.47
C LEU A 11 -4.57 -28.31 -30.73
N MET A 12 -5.77 -28.74 -30.71
CA MET A 12 -6.45 -29.70 -31.60
C MET A 12 -7.52 -30.52 -30.90
N GLY A 13 -8.72 -30.46 -31.42
CA GLY A 13 -9.83 -31.34 -31.11
C GLY A 13 -11.05 -30.97 -31.94
N ALA A 14 -11.20 -31.65 -33.07
CA ALA A 14 -12.06 -31.40 -34.21
C ALA A 14 -13.57 -31.58 -33.96
N ALA A 15 -14.32 -30.96 -34.85
CA ALA A 15 -15.77 -30.95 -35.02
C ALA A 15 -16.39 -32.33 -35.35
N LEU A 16 -17.66 -32.47 -35.01
CA LEU A 16 -18.63 -33.30 -35.73
C LEU A 16 -20.03 -32.66 -35.66
N LEU A 17 -20.52 -32.30 -36.83
CA LEU A 17 -21.89 -31.84 -37.10
C LEU A 17 -22.88 -33.03 -37.15
N ILE A 18 -24.04 -32.91 -36.58
CA ILE A 18 -25.27 -33.52 -37.13
C ILE A 18 -26.45 -32.57 -36.82
N GLY A 19 -27.21 -32.23 -37.84
CA GLY A 19 -28.33 -31.29 -37.82
C GLY A 19 -29.63 -31.92 -37.34
N GLY A 20 -30.58 -31.05 -36.98
CA GLY A 20 -31.97 -31.41 -36.70
C GLY A 20 -32.81 -30.12 -36.56
N CYS A 21 -33.69 -29.85 -37.54
CA CYS A 21 -34.68 -28.78 -37.54
C CYS A 21 -35.75 -29.01 -36.47
N GLY A 22 -36.18 -27.91 -35.81
CA GLY A 22 -37.41 -27.88 -35.02
C GLY A 22 -37.70 -26.45 -34.58
N MET A 23 -38.74 -25.82 -35.21
CA MET A 23 -39.28 -24.48 -34.85
C MET A 23 -39.97 -24.54 -33.49
N GLY A 24 -39.71 -23.49 -32.67
CA GLY A 24 -40.48 -23.24 -31.45
C GLY A 24 -39.97 -22.00 -30.76
N ASN A 25 -40.63 -20.82 -31.02
CA ASN A 25 -40.38 -19.60 -30.25
C ASN A 25 -40.78 -19.79 -28.79
N GLN A 26 -39.83 -19.65 -27.90
CA GLN A 26 -40.07 -19.20 -26.52
C GLN A 26 -38.86 -18.36 -26.11
N GLU A 27 -39.11 -17.09 -25.85
CA GLU A 27 -38.17 -16.19 -25.18
C GLU A 27 -37.99 -16.68 -23.72
N GLU A 28 -36.87 -17.32 -23.43
CA GLU A 28 -36.44 -17.46 -22.05
C GLU A 28 -35.71 -16.21 -21.60
N PRO A 29 -35.98 -15.73 -20.34
CA PRO A 29 -35.28 -14.58 -19.80
C PRO A 29 -33.81 -14.93 -19.59
N ALA A 30 -32.93 -14.02 -20.00
CA ALA A 30 -31.50 -14.11 -19.81
C ALA A 30 -31.19 -14.43 -18.34
N SER A 31 -30.78 -15.66 -18.07
CA SER A 31 -30.15 -16.09 -16.85
C SER A 31 -28.86 -15.30 -16.70
N SER A 32 -28.84 -14.36 -15.75
CA SER A 32 -27.60 -13.74 -15.30
C SER A 32 -26.69 -14.87 -14.82
N ALA A 33 -25.64 -15.15 -15.59
CA ALA A 33 -24.58 -16.04 -15.16
C ALA A 33 -23.96 -15.45 -13.89
N ALA A 34 -24.43 -15.92 -12.74
CA ALA A 34 -23.74 -15.70 -11.48
C ALA A 34 -22.34 -16.31 -11.66
N ALA A 35 -21.33 -15.46 -11.74
CA ALA A 35 -19.95 -15.89 -11.75
C ALA A 35 -19.77 -16.85 -10.56
N ILE A 36 -19.50 -18.11 -10.83
CA ILE A 36 -19.17 -19.11 -9.82
C ILE A 36 -17.90 -18.59 -9.16
N ARG A 37 -18.04 -18.02 -7.95
CA ARG A 37 -16.88 -17.69 -7.11
C ARG A 37 -16.17 -19.02 -6.86
N GLN A 38 -15.04 -19.23 -7.51
CA GLN A 38 -14.15 -20.31 -7.15
C GLN A 38 -13.69 -20.04 -5.72
N GLU A 39 -14.19 -20.83 -4.78
CA GLU A 39 -13.68 -20.83 -3.41
C GLU A 39 -12.20 -21.18 -3.46
N GLN A 40 -11.38 -20.31 -2.87
CA GLN A 40 -9.94 -20.55 -2.78
C GLN A 40 -9.69 -21.82 -1.97
N ALA A 41 -8.92 -22.75 -2.53
CA ALA A 41 -8.55 -23.98 -1.84
C ALA A 41 -7.51 -23.71 -0.74
N PHE A 42 -7.71 -24.32 0.42
CA PHE A 42 -6.73 -24.36 1.51
C PHE A 42 -6.16 -25.79 1.63
N PRO A 43 -4.93 -25.98 2.18
CA PRO A 43 -4.08 -24.97 2.81
C PRO A 43 -3.40 -24.03 1.79
N VAL A 44 -3.04 -22.83 2.26
CA VAL A 44 -2.19 -21.89 1.51
C VAL A 44 -0.91 -21.63 2.28
N VAL A 45 0.20 -21.44 1.55
CA VAL A 45 1.50 -21.08 2.12
C VAL A 45 1.82 -19.65 1.72
N VAL A 46 2.20 -18.83 2.71
CA VAL A 46 2.61 -17.44 2.51
C VAL A 46 3.96 -17.20 3.14
N GLU A 47 4.87 -16.60 2.38
CA GLU A 47 6.19 -16.23 2.84
C GLU A 47 6.18 -14.82 3.43
N ASN A 48 6.70 -14.69 4.62
CA ASN A 48 6.91 -13.44 5.33
C ASN A 48 8.23 -13.50 6.11
N TYR A 49 8.38 -12.73 7.17
CA TYR A 49 9.60 -12.65 7.97
C TYR A 49 9.29 -12.90 9.46
N ASP A 50 10.32 -13.36 10.18
CA ASP A 50 10.33 -13.24 11.64
C ASP A 50 10.79 -11.84 12.07
N SER A 51 10.83 -11.60 13.39
CA SER A 51 11.28 -10.31 13.95
C SER A 51 12.77 -10.01 13.74
N GLN A 52 13.54 -10.95 13.21
CA GLN A 52 14.96 -10.83 12.90
C GLN A 52 15.22 -10.67 11.40
N GLY A 53 14.15 -10.66 10.58
CA GLY A 53 14.23 -10.55 9.12
C GLY A 53 14.55 -11.84 8.40
N ASN A 54 14.51 -12.99 9.09
CA ASN A 54 14.64 -14.26 8.41
C ASN A 54 13.34 -14.62 7.71
N GLY A 55 13.42 -15.13 6.50
CA GLY A 55 12.25 -15.60 5.75
C GLY A 55 11.59 -16.78 6.45
N VAL A 56 10.27 -16.69 6.61
CA VAL A 56 9.42 -17.73 7.23
C VAL A 56 8.24 -18.02 6.32
N ALA A 57 8.09 -19.31 5.94
CA ALA A 57 6.91 -19.81 5.24
C ALA A 57 5.85 -20.26 6.26
N THR A 58 4.69 -19.62 6.24
CA THR A 58 3.58 -19.95 7.14
C THR A 58 2.45 -20.64 6.37
N THR A 59 2.01 -21.81 6.85
CA THR A 59 0.89 -22.52 6.29
C THR A 59 -0.39 -22.14 7.01
N TYR A 60 -1.40 -21.73 6.24
CA TYR A 60 -2.75 -21.45 6.73
C TYR A 60 -3.66 -22.58 6.27
N GLU A 61 -4.14 -23.39 7.22
CA GLU A 61 -5.01 -24.56 6.94
C GLU A 61 -6.44 -24.15 6.55
N LYS A 62 -6.85 -22.96 6.96
CA LYS A 62 -8.16 -22.36 6.70
C LYS A 62 -8.10 -20.84 6.85
N PRO A 63 -9.09 -20.10 6.31
CA PRO A 63 -9.15 -18.64 6.54
C PRO A 63 -9.30 -18.31 8.03
N PRO A 64 -8.52 -17.34 8.57
CA PRO A 64 -8.66 -16.91 9.95
C PRO A 64 -10.04 -16.30 10.21
N GLN A 65 -10.52 -16.47 11.46
CA GLN A 65 -11.85 -16.03 11.90
C GLN A 65 -11.79 -14.96 13.00
N LYS A 66 -10.64 -14.75 13.64
CA LYS A 66 -10.43 -13.79 14.70
C LYS A 66 -9.16 -12.98 14.46
N ILE A 67 -9.30 -11.92 13.68
CA ILE A 67 -8.19 -11.12 13.17
C ILE A 67 -7.98 -9.89 14.05
N ILE A 68 -6.76 -9.66 14.50
CA ILE A 68 -6.33 -8.36 15.03
C ILE A 68 -5.62 -7.59 13.92
N ALA A 69 -6.12 -6.40 13.61
CA ALA A 69 -5.56 -5.51 12.60
C ALA A 69 -4.89 -4.30 13.26
N LEU A 70 -3.57 -4.20 13.10
CA LEU A 70 -2.80 -3.07 13.62
C LEU A 70 -2.49 -2.11 12.47
N TRP A 71 -2.70 -0.82 12.71
CA TRP A 71 -2.51 0.30 11.78
C TRP A 71 -3.55 0.38 10.65
N GLN A 72 -3.69 1.59 10.15
CA GLN A 72 -4.68 1.94 9.13
C GLN A 72 -4.61 1.06 7.87
N ASN A 73 -3.40 0.79 7.37
CA ASN A 73 -3.22 -0.04 6.18
C ASN A 73 -3.78 -1.45 6.34
N SER A 74 -3.57 -2.08 7.51
CA SER A 74 -4.10 -3.42 7.80
C SER A 74 -5.62 -3.39 7.87
N VAL A 75 -6.18 -2.38 8.53
CA VAL A 75 -7.62 -2.20 8.65
C VAL A 75 -8.27 -2.00 7.28
N GLU A 76 -7.81 -1.02 6.49
CA GLU A 76 -8.39 -0.72 5.19
C GLU A 76 -8.24 -1.89 4.22
N THR A 77 -7.10 -2.58 4.22
CA THR A 77 -6.91 -3.78 3.39
C THR A 77 -7.90 -4.89 3.74
N LEU A 78 -8.09 -5.21 5.02
CA LEU A 78 -9.04 -6.23 5.44
C LEU A 78 -10.50 -5.84 5.12
N LEU A 79 -10.86 -4.57 5.29
CA LEU A 79 -12.18 -4.08 4.93
C LEU A 79 -12.46 -4.19 3.43
N GLU A 80 -11.52 -3.75 2.59
CA GLU A 80 -11.66 -3.85 1.13
C GLU A 80 -11.66 -5.30 0.63
N LEU A 81 -10.94 -6.18 1.31
CA LEU A 81 -10.96 -7.61 1.03
C LEU A 81 -12.20 -8.34 1.59
N GLY A 82 -13.10 -7.63 2.28
CA GLY A 82 -14.37 -8.19 2.77
C GLY A 82 -14.24 -9.02 4.06
N ALA A 83 -13.19 -8.79 4.86
CA ALA A 83 -12.96 -9.55 6.10
C ALA A 83 -13.54 -8.88 7.37
N LYS A 84 -14.42 -7.88 7.23
CA LYS A 84 -14.99 -7.09 8.35
C LYS A 84 -15.45 -7.95 9.52
N ASP A 85 -16.24 -8.97 9.25
CA ASP A 85 -16.89 -9.78 10.30
C ASP A 85 -15.93 -10.70 11.05
N ARG A 86 -14.68 -10.80 10.60
CA ARG A 86 -13.61 -11.57 11.23
C ARG A 86 -12.67 -10.70 12.08
N ILE A 87 -12.78 -9.38 12.00
CA ILE A 87 -11.96 -8.45 12.78
C ILE A 87 -12.48 -8.43 14.22
N VAL A 88 -11.63 -8.79 15.19
CA VAL A 88 -11.97 -8.76 16.61
C VAL A 88 -11.40 -7.55 17.32
N ALA A 89 -10.34 -6.93 16.79
CA ALA A 89 -9.80 -5.68 17.29
C ALA A 89 -9.03 -4.93 16.20
N VAL A 90 -9.02 -3.62 16.31
CA VAL A 90 -8.20 -2.72 15.49
C VAL A 90 -7.46 -1.72 16.37
N SER A 91 -6.27 -1.30 15.93
CA SER A 91 -5.53 -0.22 16.56
C SER A 91 -4.77 0.63 15.55
N GLY A 92 -4.33 1.82 15.98
CA GLY A 92 -3.43 2.66 15.19
C GLY A 92 -4.09 3.42 14.03
N VAL A 93 -5.41 3.52 13.99
CA VAL A 93 -6.09 4.51 13.15
C VAL A 93 -6.11 5.84 13.92
N ASP A 94 -5.29 6.78 13.47
CA ASP A 94 -5.08 8.07 14.16
C ASP A 94 -6.35 8.92 14.13
N ASP A 95 -7.00 9.01 12.96
CA ASP A 95 -8.25 9.70 12.75
C ASP A 95 -9.12 8.96 11.73
N VAL A 96 -10.39 8.76 12.04
CA VAL A 96 -11.34 8.08 11.14
C VAL A 96 -11.50 8.82 9.80
N ARG A 97 -11.31 10.14 9.79
CA ARG A 97 -11.36 10.96 8.57
C ARG A 97 -10.25 10.65 7.56
N HIS A 98 -9.19 9.97 7.99
CA HIS A 98 -8.12 9.51 7.11
C HIS A 98 -8.49 8.26 6.30
N LEU A 99 -9.53 7.55 6.71
CA LEU A 99 -10.03 6.39 5.98
C LEU A 99 -10.80 6.82 4.71
N THR A 100 -11.02 5.90 3.78
CA THR A 100 -11.92 6.14 2.66
C THR A 100 -13.34 6.41 3.16
N GLU A 101 -14.16 7.12 2.39
CA GLU A 101 -15.56 7.43 2.77
C GLU A 101 -16.38 6.18 3.11
N GLU A 102 -16.11 5.07 2.44
CA GLU A 102 -16.75 3.78 2.73
C GLU A 102 -16.28 3.24 4.07
N ASN A 103 -14.96 3.24 4.30
CA ASN A 103 -14.38 2.72 5.53
C ASN A 103 -14.71 3.59 6.76
N GLN A 104 -14.90 4.91 6.59
CA GLN A 104 -15.39 5.79 7.66
C GLN A 104 -16.76 5.35 8.21
N LYS A 105 -17.63 4.80 7.35
CA LYS A 105 -18.95 4.29 7.77
C LYS A 105 -18.85 2.93 8.45
N ILE A 106 -17.88 2.11 8.03
CA ILE A 106 -17.70 0.76 8.54
C ILE A 106 -16.92 0.76 9.87
N TYR A 107 -15.85 1.54 9.97
CA TYR A 107 -14.91 1.54 11.08
C TYR A 107 -15.59 1.65 12.47
N PRO A 108 -16.56 2.56 12.70
CA PRO A 108 -17.24 2.68 13.99
C PRO A 108 -18.05 1.44 14.42
N THR A 109 -18.27 0.49 13.51
CA THR A 109 -19.01 -0.76 13.78
C THR A 109 -18.09 -1.93 14.15
N LEU A 110 -16.76 -1.72 14.17
CA LEU A 110 -15.79 -2.75 14.53
C LEU A 110 -15.80 -2.98 16.07
N PRO A 111 -15.50 -4.20 16.54
CA PRO A 111 -15.72 -4.57 17.95
C PRO A 111 -14.88 -3.76 18.95
N LEU A 112 -13.57 -3.81 18.84
CA LEU A 112 -12.64 -3.13 19.74
C LEU A 112 -11.73 -2.22 18.94
N MET A 113 -11.80 -0.94 19.23
CA MET A 113 -10.99 0.08 18.55
C MET A 113 -10.13 0.82 19.57
N THR A 114 -8.81 0.86 19.31
CA THR A 114 -7.88 1.63 20.14
C THR A 114 -7.05 2.56 19.24
N LYS A 115 -6.84 3.78 19.70
CA LYS A 115 -5.98 4.74 18.97
C LYS A 115 -4.51 4.32 19.02
N TYR A 116 -4.09 3.74 20.14
CA TYR A 116 -2.72 3.29 20.38
C TYR A 116 -2.61 1.78 20.28
N THR A 117 -1.38 1.28 20.26
CA THR A 117 -1.10 -0.16 20.17
C THR A 117 -1.89 -0.95 21.21
N LEU A 118 -2.50 -2.05 20.77
CA LEU A 118 -3.16 -3.01 21.64
C LEU A 118 -2.08 -3.73 22.47
N ASN A 119 -2.25 -3.79 23.80
CA ASN A 119 -1.31 -4.53 24.63
C ASN A 119 -1.52 -6.04 24.55
N GLN A 120 -0.47 -6.80 24.92
CA GLN A 120 -0.42 -8.26 24.83
C GLN A 120 -1.54 -8.94 25.64
N GLU A 121 -1.85 -8.44 26.85
CA GLU A 121 -2.87 -9.05 27.73
C GLU A 121 -4.27 -8.95 27.10
N THR A 122 -4.63 -7.78 26.61
CA THR A 122 -5.90 -7.57 25.91
C THR A 122 -5.96 -8.42 24.64
N ALA A 123 -4.88 -8.46 23.87
CA ALA A 123 -4.84 -9.28 22.65
C ALA A 123 -5.05 -10.77 22.93
N LEU A 124 -4.48 -11.29 24.03
CA LEU A 124 -4.69 -12.69 24.45
C LEU A 124 -6.16 -13.00 24.78
N THR A 125 -6.86 -12.08 25.43
CA THR A 125 -8.28 -12.29 25.80
C THR A 125 -9.22 -12.41 24.60
N LEU A 126 -8.80 -11.90 23.43
CA LEU A 126 -9.55 -11.98 22.18
C LEU A 126 -9.40 -13.32 21.47
N HIS A 127 -8.42 -14.15 21.90
CA HIS A 127 -8.08 -15.44 21.27
C HIS A 127 -7.92 -15.31 19.75
N PRO A 128 -7.03 -14.43 19.26
CA PRO A 128 -6.84 -14.26 17.82
C PRO A 128 -6.28 -15.52 17.17
N ASP A 129 -6.66 -15.75 15.92
CA ASP A 129 -6.05 -16.79 15.07
C ASP A 129 -5.22 -16.20 13.93
N PHE A 130 -5.12 -14.86 13.86
CA PHE A 130 -4.23 -14.14 12.96
C PHE A 130 -4.01 -12.70 13.43
N ILE A 131 -2.78 -12.19 13.30
CA ILE A 131 -2.43 -10.81 13.63
C ILE A 131 -1.69 -10.19 12.44
N LEU A 132 -2.17 -9.01 12.02
CA LEU A 132 -1.61 -8.23 10.93
C LEU A 132 -1.07 -6.91 11.48
N GLY A 133 0.22 -6.62 11.28
CA GLY A 133 0.86 -5.43 11.87
C GLY A 133 2.21 -5.10 11.26
N TRP A 134 2.96 -4.27 11.95
CA TRP A 134 4.29 -3.84 11.55
C TRP A 134 5.35 -4.51 12.41
N LEU A 135 6.59 -4.61 11.94
CA LEU A 135 7.69 -5.27 12.66
C LEU A 135 7.81 -4.78 14.11
N PHE A 136 7.76 -3.48 14.34
CA PHE A 136 7.98 -2.94 15.70
C PHE A 136 6.86 -3.29 16.69
N ASP A 137 5.68 -3.71 16.23
CA ASP A 137 4.62 -4.19 17.09
C ASP A 137 5.00 -5.52 17.79
N PHE A 138 5.94 -6.27 17.17
CA PHE A 138 6.34 -7.61 17.59
C PHE A 138 7.76 -7.68 18.16
N THR A 139 8.34 -6.56 18.55
CA THR A 139 9.71 -6.50 19.10
C THR A 139 9.78 -6.58 20.62
N GLY A 140 8.64 -6.70 21.31
CA GLY A 140 8.57 -6.75 22.78
C GLY A 140 8.83 -5.43 23.49
N ARG A 141 8.70 -4.29 22.78
CA ARG A 141 8.74 -2.96 23.40
C ARG A 141 7.59 -2.79 24.38
N ALA A 142 7.75 -1.88 25.33
CA ALA A 142 6.66 -1.52 26.25
C ALA A 142 5.41 -1.11 25.45
N ASN A 143 4.26 -1.64 25.85
CA ASN A 143 2.96 -1.46 25.17
C ASN A 143 2.87 -2.07 23.76
N SER A 144 3.78 -2.99 23.38
CA SER A 144 3.60 -3.78 22.15
C SER A 144 2.60 -4.91 22.35
N ILE A 145 2.12 -5.49 21.23
CA ILE A 145 1.21 -6.65 21.27
C ILE A 145 1.92 -7.95 21.74
N GLY A 146 3.20 -7.89 21.99
CA GLY A 146 4.07 -9.03 22.33
C GLY A 146 5.15 -9.26 21.29
N THR A 147 5.96 -10.31 21.48
CA THR A 147 6.98 -10.66 20.49
C THR A 147 6.44 -11.59 19.42
N TRP A 148 7.12 -11.64 18.27
CA TRP A 148 6.82 -12.61 17.22
C TRP A 148 6.87 -14.06 17.77
N ASN A 149 7.93 -14.40 18.51
CA ASN A 149 8.08 -15.72 19.15
C ASN A 149 6.93 -16.04 20.09
N PHE A 150 6.47 -15.07 20.88
CA PHE A 150 5.35 -15.24 21.79
C PHE A 150 4.08 -15.73 21.09
N TRP A 151 3.75 -15.16 19.92
CA TRP A 151 2.59 -15.56 19.12
C TRP A 151 2.83 -16.87 18.37
N HIS A 152 4.05 -17.05 17.84
CA HIS A 152 4.43 -18.27 17.13
C HIS A 152 4.33 -19.53 18.01
N GLU A 153 4.81 -19.45 19.25
CA GLU A 153 4.72 -20.54 20.26
C GLU A 153 3.26 -20.89 20.61
N ARG A 154 2.33 -19.97 20.38
CA ARG A 154 0.88 -20.15 20.58
C ARG A 154 0.13 -20.53 19.31
N HIS A 155 0.85 -20.82 18.25
CA HIS A 155 0.29 -21.13 16.94
C HIS A 155 -0.64 -20.05 16.40
N VAL A 156 -0.36 -18.79 16.72
CA VAL A 156 -1.03 -17.62 16.16
C VAL A 156 -0.13 -17.02 15.07
N PRO A 157 -0.47 -17.19 13.79
CA PRO A 157 0.28 -16.59 12.70
C PRO A 157 0.29 -15.07 12.78
N VAL A 158 1.46 -14.50 12.48
CA VAL A 158 1.66 -13.05 12.39
C VAL A 158 2.13 -12.74 10.98
N TYR A 159 1.49 -11.77 10.33
CA TYR A 159 2.00 -11.19 9.09
C TYR A 159 2.48 -9.77 9.36
N MET A 160 3.75 -9.51 9.10
CA MET A 160 4.36 -8.19 9.26
C MET A 160 4.53 -7.50 7.92
N THR A 161 4.11 -6.24 7.82
CA THR A 161 4.36 -5.47 6.60
C THR A 161 5.84 -5.20 6.41
N MET A 162 6.27 -5.17 5.15
CA MET A 162 7.67 -5.04 4.77
C MET A 162 8.27 -3.68 5.11
N MET A 163 7.46 -2.62 5.10
CA MET A 163 7.95 -1.24 5.09
C MET A 163 8.79 -0.85 6.31
N ASN A 164 8.49 -1.36 7.49
CA ASN A 164 9.28 -1.04 8.67
C ASN A 164 10.45 -2.00 8.91
N ASN A 165 10.76 -2.82 7.93
CA ASN A 165 11.96 -3.66 7.90
C ASN A 165 13.14 -2.93 7.23
N ALA A 166 13.33 -1.63 7.51
CA ALA A 166 14.42 -0.84 6.98
C ALA A 166 15.81 -1.45 7.20
N GLU A 167 15.93 -2.25 8.24
CA GLU A 167 17.11 -3.01 8.56
C GLU A 167 17.37 -4.14 7.55
N PHE A 168 16.32 -4.65 6.90
CA PHE A 168 16.33 -5.80 6.00
C PHE A 168 16.02 -5.45 4.55
N LEU A 169 15.20 -4.42 4.31
CA LEU A 169 14.87 -3.96 2.97
C LEU A 169 15.83 -2.87 2.50
N LYS A 170 16.41 -3.07 1.34
CA LYS A 170 17.28 -2.08 0.69
C LYS A 170 16.54 -1.16 -0.28
N LYS A 171 15.33 -1.52 -0.63
CA LYS A 171 14.45 -0.75 -1.50
C LYS A 171 13.00 -1.13 -1.21
N HIS A 172 12.10 -0.14 -1.15
CA HIS A 172 10.67 -0.32 -1.03
C HIS A 172 10.01 0.18 -2.32
N VAL A 173 9.35 -0.71 -3.03
CA VAL A 173 8.72 -0.45 -4.32
C VAL A 173 7.24 -0.82 -4.30
N ILE A 174 6.51 -0.39 -5.32
CA ILE A 174 5.07 -0.64 -5.40
C ILE A 174 4.72 -2.14 -5.39
N GLU A 175 5.59 -2.99 -5.94
CA GLU A 175 5.41 -4.44 -5.93
C GLU A 175 5.36 -5.03 -4.52
N ASP A 176 6.00 -4.39 -3.53
CA ASP A 176 5.93 -4.82 -2.13
C ASP A 176 4.52 -4.59 -1.55
N GLU A 177 3.87 -3.48 -1.92
CA GLU A 177 2.49 -3.19 -1.53
C GLU A 177 1.49 -4.14 -2.22
N LEU A 178 1.71 -4.43 -3.51
CA LEU A 178 0.88 -5.40 -4.22
C LEU A 178 1.00 -6.81 -3.62
N LYS A 179 2.24 -7.24 -3.32
CA LYS A 179 2.49 -8.52 -2.63
C LYS A 179 1.77 -8.58 -1.29
N TYR A 180 1.82 -7.51 -0.50
CA TYR A 180 1.10 -7.43 0.77
C TYR A 180 -0.41 -7.67 0.59
N ILE A 181 -1.04 -7.00 -0.38
CA ILE A 181 -2.48 -7.14 -0.67
C ILE A 181 -2.81 -8.57 -1.12
N GLU A 182 -1.99 -9.12 -2.03
CA GLU A 182 -2.16 -10.49 -2.53
C GLU A 182 -2.01 -11.53 -1.40
N ASP A 183 -1.00 -11.38 -0.55
CA ASP A 183 -0.75 -12.31 0.56
C ASP A 183 -1.89 -12.26 1.58
N VAL A 184 -2.34 -11.07 1.97
CA VAL A 184 -3.50 -10.94 2.86
C VAL A 184 -4.74 -11.54 2.21
N GLY A 185 -4.96 -11.31 0.91
CA GLY A 185 -6.05 -11.93 0.14
C GLY A 185 -6.01 -13.45 0.18
N LYS A 186 -4.82 -14.06 0.00
CA LYS A 186 -4.60 -15.51 0.12
C LYS A 186 -4.93 -16.01 1.53
N ILE A 187 -4.41 -15.33 2.55
CA ILE A 187 -4.61 -15.71 3.96
C ILE A 187 -6.09 -15.73 4.33
N ILE A 188 -6.84 -14.70 3.94
CA ILE A 188 -8.26 -14.61 4.29
C ILE A 188 -9.19 -15.36 3.33
N GLY A 189 -8.67 -15.98 2.26
CA GLY A 189 -9.46 -16.75 1.30
C GLY A 189 -10.20 -15.92 0.27
N ASN A 190 -9.71 -14.72 -0.04
CA ASN A 190 -10.30 -13.84 -1.07
C ASN A 190 -9.25 -13.33 -2.08
N SER A 191 -8.51 -14.26 -2.68
CA SER A 191 -7.49 -13.95 -3.69
C SER A 191 -8.07 -13.23 -4.92
N THR A 192 -9.30 -13.55 -5.32
CA THR A 192 -9.95 -12.88 -6.46
C THR A 192 -10.06 -11.38 -6.21
N LYS A 193 -10.54 -10.99 -5.02
CA LYS A 193 -10.67 -9.57 -4.68
C LYS A 193 -9.32 -8.87 -4.55
N ALA A 194 -8.31 -9.56 -4.01
CA ALA A 194 -6.95 -9.04 -3.94
C ALA A 194 -6.38 -8.79 -5.34
N THR A 195 -6.57 -9.72 -6.27
CA THR A 195 -6.16 -9.55 -7.68
C THR A 195 -6.85 -8.33 -8.32
N GLU A 196 -8.17 -8.17 -8.16
CA GLU A 196 -8.89 -7.00 -8.67
C GLU A 196 -8.33 -5.66 -8.16
N ILE A 197 -8.01 -5.60 -6.86
CA ILE A 197 -7.39 -4.40 -6.24
C ILE A 197 -6.00 -4.16 -6.82
N CYS A 198 -5.18 -5.19 -6.94
CA CYS A 198 -3.83 -5.08 -7.51
C CYS A 198 -3.86 -4.66 -8.98
N GLU A 199 -4.77 -5.20 -9.77
CA GLU A 199 -4.96 -4.81 -11.16
C GLU A 199 -5.41 -3.34 -11.31
N ASP A 200 -6.32 -2.85 -10.46
CA ASP A 200 -6.70 -1.43 -10.44
C ASP A 200 -5.51 -0.53 -10.16
N ILE A 201 -4.71 -0.86 -9.13
CA ILE A 201 -3.49 -0.11 -8.79
C ILE A 201 -2.49 -0.11 -9.96
N GLN A 202 -2.23 -1.28 -10.56
CA GLN A 202 -1.31 -1.42 -11.70
C GLN A 202 -1.79 -0.65 -12.93
N ASN A 203 -3.09 -0.68 -13.24
CA ASN A 203 -3.67 0.02 -14.37
C ASN A 203 -3.58 1.54 -14.18
N ARG A 204 -3.82 2.05 -12.97
CA ARG A 204 -3.64 3.48 -12.65
C ARG A 204 -2.18 3.88 -12.83
N LEU A 205 -1.25 3.12 -12.23
CA LEU A 205 0.19 3.39 -12.37
C LEU A 205 0.60 3.40 -13.84
N LYS A 206 0.17 2.39 -14.60
CA LYS A 206 0.49 2.28 -16.03
C LYS A 206 -0.06 3.48 -16.82
N THR A 207 -1.29 3.89 -16.58
CA THR A 207 -1.93 5.02 -17.27
C THR A 207 -1.10 6.29 -17.12
N TYR A 208 -0.69 6.61 -15.88
CA TYR A 208 0.09 7.81 -15.61
C TYR A 208 1.56 7.67 -16.04
N ALA A 209 2.16 6.48 -15.91
CA ALA A 209 3.52 6.21 -16.37
C ALA A 209 3.63 6.31 -17.91
N ASP A 210 2.65 5.77 -18.65
CA ASP A 210 2.60 5.88 -20.11
C ASP A 210 2.48 7.34 -20.59
N TYR A 211 1.80 8.18 -19.79
CA TYR A 211 1.76 9.62 -20.07
C TYR A 211 3.13 10.27 -19.79
N GLY A 212 3.71 9.99 -18.63
CA GLY A 212 5.03 10.52 -18.23
C GLY A 212 6.14 10.16 -19.22
N ALA A 213 6.15 8.92 -19.72
CA ALA A 213 7.13 8.44 -20.68
C ALA A 213 7.08 9.16 -22.05
N ARG A 214 5.96 9.80 -22.37
CA ARG A 214 5.78 10.59 -23.61
C ARG A 214 6.18 12.06 -23.44
N GLN A 215 6.53 12.49 -22.23
CA GLN A 215 6.98 13.85 -22.00
C GLN A 215 8.46 14.02 -22.35
N ASN A 216 8.80 15.19 -22.90
CA ASN A 216 10.18 15.52 -23.25
C ASN A 216 11.00 16.04 -22.04
N THR A 217 10.34 16.26 -20.90
CA THR A 217 10.96 16.80 -19.69
C THR A 217 10.63 15.94 -18.50
N HIS A 218 11.65 15.73 -17.65
CA HIS A 218 11.52 15.02 -16.39
C HIS A 218 11.73 16.02 -15.25
N PRO A 219 10.65 16.53 -14.62
CA PRO A 219 10.80 17.56 -13.60
C PRO A 219 11.57 17.03 -12.40
N LYS A 220 12.44 17.87 -11.83
CA LYS A 220 13.12 17.59 -10.56
C LYS A 220 12.11 17.66 -9.42
N VAL A 221 12.03 16.59 -8.66
CA VAL A 221 11.05 16.44 -7.58
C VAL A 221 11.75 16.27 -6.24
N LEU A 222 11.42 17.12 -5.28
CA LEU A 222 11.83 16.98 -3.90
C LEU A 222 10.67 16.42 -3.07
N LEU A 223 10.91 15.27 -2.42
CA LEU A 223 9.94 14.59 -1.57
C LEU A 223 10.31 14.81 -0.10
N ILE A 224 9.57 15.66 0.59
CA ILE A 224 9.86 16.05 1.98
C ILE A 224 9.01 15.22 2.94
N GLY A 225 9.66 14.49 3.84
CA GLY A 225 9.03 13.79 4.95
C GLY A 225 8.78 14.70 6.15
N SER A 226 9.71 15.61 6.43
CA SER A 226 9.53 16.69 7.42
C SER A 226 10.47 17.84 7.17
N LEU A 227 10.02 19.03 7.50
CA LEU A 227 10.78 20.28 7.45
C LEU A 227 11.06 20.73 8.89
N ALA A 228 12.33 20.77 9.26
CA ALA A 228 12.81 21.28 10.55
C ALA A 228 14.03 22.17 10.31
N LYS A 229 15.10 22.03 11.09
CA LYS A 229 16.37 22.69 10.83
C LYS A 229 16.96 22.27 9.47
N ASP A 230 16.82 20.97 9.15
CA ASP A 230 17.17 20.36 7.88
C ASP A 230 15.92 19.66 7.31
N LEU A 231 15.99 19.27 6.05
CA LEU A 231 14.93 18.50 5.39
C LEU A 231 15.17 17.00 5.59
N HIS A 232 14.16 16.29 6.07
CA HIS A 232 14.13 14.85 5.93
C HIS A 232 13.46 14.52 4.60
N VAL A 233 14.19 13.94 3.66
CA VAL A 233 13.71 13.69 2.29
C VAL A 233 13.58 12.21 1.99
N TYR A 234 12.56 11.85 1.25
CA TYR A 234 12.44 10.52 0.67
C TYR A 234 13.29 10.40 -0.58
N THR A 235 13.94 9.26 -0.74
CA THR A 235 14.92 9.00 -1.80
C THR A 235 14.31 8.13 -2.92
N PRO A 236 14.99 7.96 -4.07
CA PRO A 236 14.53 7.06 -5.14
C PRO A 236 14.33 5.59 -4.72
N ARG A 237 14.85 5.19 -3.55
CA ARG A 237 14.69 3.81 -3.03
C ARG A 237 13.46 3.61 -2.15
N THR A 238 12.80 4.70 -1.76
CA THR A 238 11.57 4.65 -0.98
C THR A 238 10.34 4.51 -1.87
N LEU A 239 9.24 4.02 -1.34
CA LEU A 239 7.99 3.86 -2.09
C LEU A 239 7.54 5.15 -2.82
N PRO A 240 7.46 6.34 -2.16
CA PRO A 240 7.12 7.56 -2.88
C PRO A 240 8.12 7.91 -3.98
N GLY A 241 9.41 7.63 -3.77
CA GLY A 241 10.45 7.83 -4.79
C GLY A 241 10.32 6.88 -5.97
N ASP A 242 9.98 5.61 -5.74
CA ASP A 242 9.71 4.62 -6.80
C ASP A 242 8.51 5.05 -7.65
N ILE A 243 7.40 5.44 -7.00
CA ILE A 243 6.19 5.90 -7.70
C ILE A 243 6.50 7.13 -8.57
N VAL A 244 7.09 8.19 -8.00
CA VAL A 244 7.41 9.42 -8.74
C VAL A 244 8.34 9.14 -9.90
N THR A 245 9.34 8.27 -9.73
CA THR A 245 10.27 7.88 -10.81
C THR A 245 9.54 7.18 -11.94
N ARG A 246 8.64 6.24 -11.65
CA ARG A 246 7.83 5.55 -12.66
C ARG A 246 6.88 6.48 -13.40
N LEU A 247 6.40 7.51 -12.74
CA LEU A 247 5.56 8.55 -13.35
C LEU A 247 6.37 9.57 -14.20
N GLY A 248 7.68 9.43 -14.28
CA GLY A 248 8.55 10.29 -15.10
C GLY A 248 9.15 11.49 -14.37
N GLY A 249 9.04 11.58 -13.05
CA GLY A 249 9.75 12.57 -12.23
C GLY A 249 11.20 12.16 -11.94
N HIS A 250 12.09 13.13 -11.80
CA HIS A 250 13.45 12.93 -11.32
C HIS A 250 13.52 13.27 -9.83
N VAL A 251 13.54 12.22 -8.98
CA VAL A 251 13.56 12.38 -7.52
C VAL A 251 14.93 12.80 -7.05
N LEU A 252 14.99 13.91 -6.28
CA LEU A 252 16.20 14.41 -5.67
C LEU A 252 16.51 13.65 -4.36
N GLY A 253 17.78 13.66 -3.98
CA GLY A 253 18.31 12.98 -2.81
C GLY A 253 19.21 11.81 -3.21
N LYS A 254 20.07 11.39 -2.29
CA LYS A 254 20.97 10.27 -2.52
C LYS A 254 20.23 8.94 -2.33
N GLU A 255 20.69 7.93 -3.04
CA GLU A 255 20.28 6.58 -2.73
C GLU A 255 20.90 6.14 -1.39
N VAL A 256 20.07 5.85 -0.39
CA VAL A 256 20.49 5.25 0.87
C VAL A 256 20.31 3.73 0.83
N GLU A 257 21.10 2.99 1.61
CA GLU A 257 21.00 1.52 1.61
C GLU A 257 19.75 0.98 2.30
N SER A 258 19.15 1.77 3.20
CA SER A 258 18.00 1.39 4.01
C SER A 258 16.77 2.21 3.62
N VAL A 259 15.61 1.54 3.46
CA VAL A 259 14.35 2.17 3.04
C VAL A 259 13.51 2.78 4.15
N GLY A 260 13.75 2.48 5.39
CA GLY A 260 12.97 3.06 6.50
C GLY A 260 13.43 4.45 6.90
N ASN A 261 14.58 4.88 6.40
CA ASN A 261 15.21 6.13 6.76
C ASN A 261 15.06 7.14 5.62
N THR A 262 14.66 8.35 5.96
CA THR A 262 14.81 9.50 5.09
C THR A 262 16.27 9.95 5.10
N GLU A 263 16.76 10.50 3.99
CA GLU A 263 18.03 11.22 3.96
C GLU A 263 17.85 12.58 4.62
N ILE A 264 18.88 13.05 5.29
CA ILE A 264 18.95 14.44 5.76
C ILE A 264 19.61 15.27 4.65
N MET A 265 18.83 16.22 4.11
CA MET A 265 19.31 17.17 3.11
C MET A 265 19.36 18.58 3.71
N SER A 266 20.47 19.26 3.57
CA SER A 266 20.54 20.66 4.01
C SER A 266 19.66 21.58 3.15
N LEU A 267 19.20 22.68 3.71
CA LEU A 267 18.43 23.68 2.96
C LEU A 267 19.24 24.26 1.79
N GLU A 268 20.54 24.46 1.97
CA GLU A 268 21.45 24.94 0.93
C GLU A 268 21.53 23.96 -0.24
N THR A 269 21.58 22.65 0.04
CA THR A 269 21.54 21.61 -1.00
C THR A 269 20.23 21.65 -1.76
N ALA A 270 19.10 21.75 -1.06
CA ALA A 270 17.79 21.83 -1.70
C ALA A 270 17.65 23.06 -2.60
N VAL A 271 18.18 24.22 -2.17
CA VAL A 271 18.22 25.44 -2.97
C VAL A 271 19.12 25.28 -4.19
N ALA A 272 20.29 24.70 -4.04
CA ALA A 272 21.24 24.46 -5.15
C ALA A 272 20.68 23.49 -6.20
N GLU A 273 19.97 22.43 -5.77
CA GLU A 273 19.30 21.49 -6.64
C GLU A 273 18.11 22.12 -7.37
N ASN A 274 17.48 23.12 -6.79
CA ASN A 274 16.39 23.90 -7.34
C ASN A 274 15.26 23.04 -7.94
N PRO A 275 14.50 22.29 -7.12
CA PRO A 275 13.42 21.43 -7.60
C PRO A 275 12.31 22.20 -8.32
N ASP A 276 11.73 21.55 -9.34
CA ASP A 276 10.58 22.05 -10.08
C ASP A 276 9.26 21.82 -9.32
N ILE A 277 9.25 20.78 -8.48
CA ILE A 277 8.08 20.32 -7.72
C ILE A 277 8.53 19.90 -6.33
N ILE A 278 7.72 20.24 -5.34
CA ILE A 278 7.86 19.73 -3.97
C ILE A 278 6.57 18.98 -3.60
N PHE A 279 6.71 17.75 -3.08
CA PHE A 279 5.66 17.11 -2.30
C PHE A 279 6.13 17.02 -0.86
N ILE A 280 5.27 17.45 0.07
CA ILE A 280 5.57 17.38 1.49
C ILE A 280 4.55 16.51 2.22
N GLN A 281 5.07 15.55 3.01
CA GLN A 281 4.24 14.72 3.85
C GLN A 281 3.43 15.57 4.83
N SER A 282 2.15 15.28 4.94
CA SER A 282 1.23 16.00 5.80
C SER A 282 0.15 15.09 6.39
N LYS A 283 -0.70 15.68 7.21
CA LYS A 283 -2.01 15.14 7.60
C LYS A 283 -3.07 16.11 7.09
N PRO A 284 -4.20 15.62 6.54
CA PRO A 284 -5.21 16.48 5.92
C PRO A 284 -5.67 17.66 6.79
N GLU A 285 -5.73 17.46 8.11
CA GLU A 285 -6.15 18.49 9.07
C GLU A 285 -5.15 19.65 9.25
N ILE A 286 -3.91 19.48 8.79
CA ILE A 286 -2.84 20.49 8.87
C ILE A 286 -2.18 20.75 7.51
N ASP A 287 -2.83 20.38 6.40
CA ASP A 287 -2.25 20.57 5.06
C ASP A 287 -1.92 22.05 4.79
N ASP A 288 -2.81 22.97 5.14
CA ASP A 288 -2.58 24.41 4.96
C ASP A 288 -1.38 24.92 5.76
N GLU A 289 -1.23 24.47 7.00
CA GLU A 289 -0.09 24.82 7.86
C GLU A 289 1.21 24.23 7.31
N THR A 290 1.16 22.99 6.85
CA THR A 290 2.29 22.27 6.25
C THR A 290 2.75 23.00 4.98
N LEU A 291 1.84 23.34 4.09
CA LEU A 291 2.15 24.09 2.86
C LEU A 291 2.67 25.50 3.19
N ALA A 292 2.04 26.20 4.13
CA ALA A 292 2.49 27.50 4.59
C ALA A 292 3.92 27.46 5.13
N SER A 293 4.32 26.41 5.83
CA SER A 293 5.68 26.23 6.34
C SER A 293 6.74 26.23 5.24
N VAL A 294 6.42 25.67 4.07
CA VAL A 294 7.31 25.68 2.89
C VAL A 294 7.27 27.07 2.21
N TYR A 295 6.06 27.59 1.97
CA TYR A 295 5.89 28.86 1.26
C TYR A 295 6.41 30.07 2.02
N THR A 296 6.49 30.06 3.34
CA THR A 296 6.98 31.15 4.16
C THR A 296 8.43 30.97 4.63
N HIS A 297 9.04 29.80 4.35
CA HIS A 297 10.41 29.52 4.81
C HIS A 297 11.44 30.38 4.08
N PRO A 298 12.22 31.24 4.76
CA PRO A 298 13.09 32.22 4.10
C PRO A 298 14.09 31.60 3.11
N ALA A 299 14.68 30.47 3.45
CA ALA A 299 15.66 29.80 2.59
C ALA A 299 15.05 29.15 1.33
N LEU A 300 13.74 28.86 1.30
CA LEU A 300 13.11 28.18 0.19
C LEU A 300 12.47 29.11 -0.85
N GLN A 301 12.45 30.45 -0.60
CA GLN A 301 11.77 31.40 -1.47
C GLN A 301 12.31 31.46 -2.90
N GLU A 302 13.58 31.11 -3.08
CA GLU A 302 14.25 31.17 -4.39
C GLU A 302 14.03 29.88 -5.22
N ILE A 303 13.52 28.82 -4.61
CA ILE A 303 13.28 27.53 -5.28
C ILE A 303 12.18 27.66 -6.33
N SER A 304 12.40 27.09 -7.51
CA SER A 304 11.45 27.10 -8.63
C SER A 304 10.06 26.58 -8.26
N ALA A 305 9.98 25.48 -7.50
CA ALA A 305 8.72 24.92 -7.02
C ALA A 305 7.90 25.92 -6.18
N VAL A 306 8.57 26.70 -5.30
CA VAL A 306 7.93 27.69 -4.44
C VAL A 306 7.45 28.88 -5.27
N LYS A 307 8.32 29.43 -6.13
CA LYS A 307 7.98 30.56 -7.02
C LYS A 307 6.81 30.24 -7.95
N ASN A 308 6.77 29.02 -8.48
CA ASN A 308 5.76 28.57 -9.42
C ASN A 308 4.53 27.94 -8.76
N LYS A 309 4.43 27.97 -7.42
CA LYS A 309 3.33 27.39 -6.64
C LYS A 309 3.10 25.89 -6.92
N ARG A 310 4.19 25.15 -7.10
CA ARG A 310 4.18 23.70 -7.32
C ARG A 310 4.64 22.95 -6.06
N VAL A 311 4.02 23.26 -4.93
CA VAL A 311 4.20 22.58 -3.65
C VAL A 311 2.87 21.92 -3.30
N TYR A 312 2.89 20.62 -3.03
CA TYR A 312 1.71 19.82 -2.79
C TYR A 312 1.86 19.05 -1.48
N ALA A 313 0.81 19.04 -0.67
CA ALA A 313 0.72 18.14 0.48
C ALA A 313 0.41 16.72 0.02
N ILE A 314 1.00 15.72 0.69
CA ILE A 314 0.68 14.33 0.46
C ILE A 314 0.39 13.65 1.79
N PRO A 315 -0.78 13.00 1.96
CA PRO A 315 -1.13 12.35 3.21
C PRO A 315 -0.18 11.21 3.53
N PHE A 316 0.36 11.19 4.76
CA PHE A 316 1.37 10.22 5.20
C PHE A 316 0.91 8.76 5.03
N TYR A 317 -0.37 8.49 5.21
CA TYR A 317 -0.95 7.14 5.09
C TYR A 317 -1.06 6.65 3.63
N THR A 318 -0.74 7.49 2.65
CA THR A 318 -0.68 7.09 1.23
C THR A 318 0.74 6.73 0.78
N ILE A 319 1.75 7.06 1.57
CA ILE A 319 3.17 6.88 1.22
C ILE A 319 3.98 6.06 2.24
N ARG A 320 3.40 5.82 3.42
CA ARG A 320 4.04 5.00 4.47
C ARG A 320 3.20 3.77 4.76
N CYS A 321 3.57 2.61 4.24
CA CYS A 321 2.78 1.38 4.25
C CYS A 321 1.33 1.60 3.78
N PRO A 322 1.10 2.12 2.61
CA PRO A 322 -0.25 2.48 2.19
C PRO A 322 -1.13 1.29 1.85
N ALA A 323 -0.54 0.14 1.46
CA ALA A 323 -1.27 -1.00 0.92
C ALA A 323 -2.29 -0.54 -0.13
N VAL A 324 -3.58 -0.77 0.07
CA VAL A 324 -4.63 -0.36 -0.87
C VAL A 324 -4.67 1.14 -1.16
N ARG A 325 -4.17 1.99 -0.24
CA ARG A 325 -4.14 3.45 -0.41
C ARG A 325 -2.99 3.95 -1.30
N VAL A 326 -2.10 3.05 -1.78
CA VAL A 326 -1.05 3.44 -2.74
C VAL A 326 -1.61 4.03 -4.03
N ARG A 327 -2.83 3.65 -4.40
CA ARG A 327 -3.57 4.25 -5.55
C ARG A 327 -3.78 5.76 -5.40
N ASP A 328 -4.00 6.23 -4.17
CA ASP A 328 -4.20 7.66 -3.89
C ASP A 328 -2.88 8.42 -4.06
N ALA A 329 -1.76 7.84 -3.60
CA ALA A 329 -0.44 8.43 -3.83
C ALA A 329 -0.11 8.54 -5.32
N ILE A 330 -0.38 7.49 -6.11
CA ILE A 330 -0.18 7.51 -7.57
C ILE A 330 -0.94 8.68 -8.20
N GLU A 331 -2.20 8.88 -7.81
CA GLU A 331 -3.03 9.97 -8.35
C GLU A 331 -2.54 11.36 -7.93
N ILE A 332 -2.20 11.54 -6.64
CA ILE A 332 -1.67 12.81 -6.13
C ILE A 332 -0.36 13.17 -6.84
N PHE A 333 0.56 12.22 -6.98
CA PHE A 333 1.82 12.45 -7.68
C PHE A 333 1.60 12.77 -9.16
N ALA A 334 0.72 12.03 -9.85
CA ALA A 334 0.42 12.27 -11.26
C ALA A 334 -0.17 13.67 -11.49
N ARG A 335 -1.12 14.11 -10.66
CA ARG A 335 -1.71 15.46 -10.71
C ARG A 335 -0.67 16.55 -10.42
N GLY A 336 0.19 16.34 -9.45
CA GLY A 336 1.27 17.29 -9.15
C GLY A 336 2.34 17.35 -10.24
N LEU A 337 2.70 16.22 -10.86
CA LEU A 337 3.64 16.18 -11.98
C LEU A 337 3.04 16.85 -13.24
N TYR A 338 1.79 16.59 -13.55
CA TYR A 338 1.13 16.97 -14.81
C TYR A 338 -0.23 17.67 -14.61
N PRO A 339 -0.26 18.82 -13.88
CA PRO A 339 -1.51 19.46 -13.48
C PRO A 339 -2.38 19.94 -14.65
N LYS A 340 -1.79 20.19 -15.81
CA LYS A 340 -2.55 20.60 -17.01
C LYS A 340 -3.30 19.45 -17.69
N HIS A 341 -2.98 18.22 -17.31
CA HIS A 341 -3.55 17.04 -17.96
C HIS A 341 -4.49 16.25 -17.06
N PHE A 342 -4.20 16.20 -15.75
CA PHE A 342 -4.94 15.37 -14.80
C PHE A 342 -5.74 16.16 -13.74
N ASN A 343 -5.89 17.46 -13.89
CA ASN A 343 -6.76 18.31 -13.04
C ASN A 343 -8.15 18.47 -13.63
#